data_1ec97325a9c86a5cc2fbf27df3b2348a
#
_entry.id   1ec97325a9c86a5cc2fbf27df3b2348a
#
_cell.length_a   1.000
_cell.length_b   1.000
_cell.length_c   1.000
_cell.angle_alpha   90.00
_cell.angle_beta   90.00
_cell.angle_gamma   90.00
#
_symmetry.space_group_name_H-M   'P 1'
#
loop_
_entity.id
_entity.type
_entity.pdbx_description
1 polymer ?
#
loop_
_entity_poly.entity_id
_entity_poly.type
_entity_poly.pdbx_seq_one_letter_code
_entity_poly.pdbx_strand_id
1 'polypeptide(L)'
;MGHSHDHHHGSSNKSALKWAFFLIAGFMVVEVIGGILTNSLALLSDAGHMLSDAAALGLSYTAMTLGQKAASSKKTYGYKRFEILAAFINGITLIVISAYIFFEAYQRLMNPPEVVSTGMLVISVIGLIVNIAAAFILMKGDKDENLNVRSAFLHVIGDMLGSVGAISAALLILFFGWNVADPIASIIVAILIIISGYRVTRDAVHILMEGAPLNVDPEKVKEKLVSIDEVQSVHDLHIWSITSDFPAISCHLVVKESENDQIVLAKAKKLLHDEFELHHVTIQIEKEGTSGCETCN
;
A
#
# COMPACT_ATOMS: atom_id res chain seq x y z
N MET A 1 0.02 41.41 -2.75
CA MET A 1 -0.93 40.84 -1.77
C MET A 1 -0.92 39.37 -1.95
N GLY A 2 -0.18 38.67 -1.08
CA GLY A 2 -0.05 37.22 -1.13
C GLY A 2 -1.16 36.57 -0.30
N HIS A 3 -1.91 35.67 -0.89
CA HIS A 3 -2.88 34.86 -0.17
C HIS A 3 -2.18 33.64 0.43
N SER A 4 -1.96 33.69 1.75
CA SER A 4 -1.53 32.55 2.58
C SER A 4 -2.76 31.78 3.04
N HIS A 5 -3.16 30.72 2.31
CA HIS A 5 -4.31 29.88 2.71
C HIS A 5 -4.01 28.37 2.86
N ASP A 6 -2.72 27.93 2.83
CA ASP A 6 -2.43 26.48 2.76
C ASP A 6 -2.07 25.80 4.10
N HIS A 7 -2.14 26.45 5.25
CA HIS A 7 -1.64 25.85 6.50
C HIS A 7 -2.68 25.17 7.39
N HIS A 8 -3.99 25.35 7.17
CA HIS A 8 -5.02 24.78 8.05
C HIS A 8 -5.51 23.37 7.66
N HIS A 9 -5.55 23.00 6.39
CA HIS A 9 -6.02 21.69 5.94
C HIS A 9 -5.06 20.55 6.26
N GLY A 10 -3.75 20.76 6.15
CA GLY A 10 -2.74 19.73 6.44
C GLY A 10 -2.66 19.30 7.91
N SER A 11 -2.96 20.18 8.87
CA SER A 11 -2.95 19.86 10.30
C SER A 11 -4.18 19.06 10.72
N SER A 12 -5.35 19.36 10.15
CA SER A 12 -6.60 18.64 10.41
C SER A 12 -6.52 17.19 9.93
N ASN A 13 -5.99 16.96 8.73
CA ASN A 13 -5.86 15.63 8.15
C ASN A 13 -4.89 14.73 8.94
N LYS A 14 -3.75 15.26 9.36
CA LYS A 14 -2.79 14.54 10.24
C LYS A 14 -3.40 14.19 11.60
N SER A 15 -4.19 15.08 12.18
CA SER A 15 -4.85 14.84 13.45
C SER A 15 -5.94 13.77 13.32
N ALA A 16 -6.75 13.79 12.26
CA ALA A 16 -7.79 12.79 12.00
C ALA A 16 -7.17 11.39 11.84
N LEU A 17 -6.14 11.24 11.03
CA LEU A 17 -5.41 9.98 10.84
C LEU A 17 -4.81 9.47 12.15
N LYS A 18 -4.19 10.35 12.95
CA LYS A 18 -3.60 9.97 14.24
C LYS A 18 -4.64 9.44 15.22
N TRP A 19 -5.77 10.13 15.36
CA TRP A 19 -6.81 9.72 16.31
C TRP A 19 -7.52 8.44 15.85
N ALA A 20 -7.81 8.29 14.56
CA ALA A 20 -8.35 7.05 14.00
C ALA A 20 -7.39 5.87 14.25
N PHE A 21 -6.09 6.05 14.01
CA PHE A 21 -5.07 5.03 14.27
C PHE A 21 -5.06 4.58 15.74
N PHE A 22 -5.01 5.52 16.71
CA PHE A 22 -4.97 5.13 18.11
C PHE A 22 -6.26 4.47 18.58
N LEU A 23 -7.40 4.87 18.05
CA LEU A 23 -8.68 4.25 18.35
C LEU A 23 -8.73 2.81 17.84
N ILE A 24 -8.34 2.58 16.59
CA ILE A 24 -8.34 1.27 15.94
C ILE A 24 -7.28 0.36 16.60
N ALA A 25 -6.05 0.83 16.79
CA ALA A 25 -4.99 0.06 17.44
C ALA A 25 -5.30 -0.30 18.89
N GLY A 26 -5.96 0.60 19.62
CA GLY A 26 -6.44 0.32 20.98
C GLY A 26 -7.52 -0.75 21.00
N PHE A 27 -8.46 -0.69 20.05
CA PHE A 27 -9.52 -1.68 19.93
C PHE A 27 -8.98 -3.06 19.49
N MET A 28 -8.01 -3.11 18.59
CA MET A 28 -7.31 -4.35 18.21
C MET A 28 -6.85 -5.16 19.44
N VAL A 29 -6.28 -4.49 20.45
CA VAL A 29 -5.87 -5.17 21.69
C VAL A 29 -7.07 -5.78 22.41
N VAL A 30 -8.20 -5.08 22.42
CA VAL A 30 -9.45 -5.60 23.01
C VAL A 30 -9.96 -6.82 22.24
N GLU A 31 -9.86 -6.83 20.92
CA GLU A 31 -10.24 -7.98 20.08
C GLU A 31 -9.33 -9.19 20.28
N VAL A 32 -8.01 -8.98 20.38
CA VAL A 32 -7.08 -10.09 20.69
C VAL A 32 -7.46 -10.73 22.02
N ILE A 33 -7.60 -9.95 23.08
CA ILE A 33 -7.98 -10.44 24.40
C ILE A 33 -9.36 -11.11 24.36
N GLY A 34 -10.31 -10.45 23.73
CA GLY A 34 -11.67 -10.92 23.58
C GLY A 34 -11.78 -12.21 22.77
N GLY A 35 -11.06 -12.31 21.67
CA GLY A 35 -11.01 -13.51 20.83
C GLY A 35 -10.45 -14.72 21.59
N ILE A 36 -9.41 -14.51 22.41
CA ILE A 36 -8.86 -15.56 23.29
C ILE A 36 -9.87 -15.96 24.36
N LEU A 37 -10.46 -15.00 25.06
CA LEU A 37 -11.41 -15.25 26.15
C LEU A 37 -12.72 -15.90 25.68
N THR A 38 -13.18 -15.55 24.50
CA THR A 38 -14.43 -16.09 23.91
C THR A 38 -14.20 -17.33 23.07
N ASN A 39 -12.93 -17.70 22.82
CA ASN A 39 -12.53 -18.77 21.91
C ASN A 39 -13.06 -18.55 20.48
N SER A 40 -13.21 -17.28 20.06
CA SER A 40 -13.69 -16.90 18.73
C SER A 40 -12.52 -16.73 17.76
N LEU A 41 -12.50 -17.53 16.68
CA LEU A 41 -11.52 -17.42 15.63
C LEU A 41 -11.81 -16.19 14.74
N ALA A 42 -13.08 -15.81 14.58
CA ALA A 42 -13.47 -14.63 13.81
C ALA A 42 -12.90 -13.33 14.42
N LEU A 43 -12.99 -13.16 15.76
CA LEU A 43 -12.37 -12.02 16.45
C LEU A 43 -10.85 -12.03 16.33
N LEU A 44 -10.21 -13.19 16.46
CA LEU A 44 -8.74 -13.30 16.31
C LEU A 44 -8.29 -13.02 14.86
N SER A 45 -9.11 -13.39 13.88
CA SER A 45 -8.85 -13.12 12.47
C SER A 45 -8.91 -11.62 12.18
N ASP A 46 -9.95 -10.95 12.69
CA ASP A 46 -10.13 -9.51 12.55
C ASP A 46 -8.99 -8.74 13.24
N ALA A 47 -8.66 -9.10 14.47
CA ALA A 47 -7.51 -8.55 15.20
C ALA A 47 -6.18 -8.78 14.47
N GLY A 48 -5.98 -9.92 13.82
CA GLY A 48 -4.80 -10.22 13.01
C GLY A 48 -4.69 -9.32 11.78
N HIS A 49 -5.81 -8.98 11.15
CA HIS A 49 -5.87 -8.00 10.06
C HIS A 49 -5.48 -6.60 10.57
N MET A 50 -6.14 -6.11 11.62
CA MET A 50 -5.86 -4.82 12.23
C MET A 50 -4.40 -4.68 12.72
N LEU A 51 -3.81 -5.76 13.26
CA LEU A 51 -2.39 -5.78 13.65
C LEU A 51 -1.48 -5.53 12.46
N SER A 52 -1.77 -6.17 11.33
CA SER A 52 -0.99 -5.97 10.12
C SER A 52 -1.07 -4.55 9.60
N ASP A 53 -2.24 -3.92 9.66
CA ASP A 53 -2.43 -2.55 9.21
C ASP A 53 -1.72 -1.55 10.11
N ALA A 54 -1.80 -1.77 11.42
CA ALA A 54 -1.03 -0.99 12.40
C ALA A 54 0.48 -1.16 12.18
N ALA A 55 0.93 -2.39 11.89
CA ALA A 55 2.33 -2.67 11.57
C ALA A 55 2.75 -1.99 10.25
N ALA A 56 1.92 -2.03 9.21
CA ALA A 56 2.18 -1.36 7.93
C ALA A 56 2.34 0.15 8.12
N LEU A 57 1.43 0.79 8.87
CA LEU A 57 1.52 2.22 9.19
C LEU A 57 2.78 2.55 10.02
N GLY A 58 3.10 1.73 11.01
CA GLY A 58 4.31 1.89 11.82
C GLY A 58 5.59 1.74 11.00
N LEU A 59 5.63 0.76 10.09
CA LEU A 59 6.74 0.52 9.19
C LEU A 59 6.88 1.67 8.17
N SER A 60 5.77 2.15 7.60
CA SER A 60 5.77 3.32 6.71
C SER A 60 6.28 4.57 7.41
N TYR A 61 5.85 4.83 8.66
CA TYR A 61 6.35 5.94 9.45
C TYR A 61 7.86 5.83 9.73
N THR A 62 8.35 4.64 10.10
CA THR A 62 9.78 4.42 10.33
C THR A 62 10.58 4.52 9.03
N ALA A 63 10.04 4.02 7.92
CA ALA A 63 10.64 4.14 6.59
C ALA A 63 10.75 5.59 6.14
N MET A 64 9.70 6.39 6.32
CA MET A 64 9.75 7.84 6.04
C MET A 64 10.82 8.54 6.89
N THR A 65 10.92 8.20 8.18
CA THR A 65 11.93 8.79 9.09
C THR A 65 13.36 8.36 8.70
N LEU A 66 13.54 7.11 8.32
CA LEU A 66 14.82 6.59 7.83
C LEU A 66 15.15 7.09 6.42
N GLY A 67 14.14 7.23 5.56
CA GLY A 67 14.29 7.76 4.19
C GLY A 67 14.72 9.22 4.15
N GLN A 68 14.45 10.00 5.21
CA GLN A 68 14.95 11.38 5.38
C GLN A 68 16.44 11.44 5.75
N LYS A 69 17.06 10.33 6.16
CA LYS A 69 18.51 10.28 6.37
C LYS A 69 19.22 10.53 5.04
N ALA A 70 20.20 11.44 5.09
CA ALA A 70 21.01 11.78 3.93
C ALA A 70 21.62 10.53 3.28
N ALA A 71 21.67 10.54 1.97
CA ALA A 71 22.39 9.55 1.20
C ALA A 71 23.86 9.47 1.68
N SER A 72 24.44 8.28 1.64
CA SER A 72 25.84 8.05 2.01
C SER A 72 26.60 7.52 0.80
N SER A 73 27.94 7.54 0.86
CA SER A 73 28.78 6.99 -0.21
C SER A 73 28.51 5.49 -0.50
N LYS A 74 27.98 4.74 0.47
CA LYS A 74 27.64 3.32 0.32
C LYS A 74 26.17 3.08 -0.07
N LYS A 75 25.28 4.07 0.14
CA LYS A 75 23.85 4.02 -0.17
C LYS A 75 23.45 5.34 -0.83
N THR A 76 23.67 5.42 -2.12
CA THR A 76 23.50 6.65 -2.90
C THR A 76 22.03 7.12 -2.97
N TYR A 77 21.08 6.21 -2.94
CA TYR A 77 19.64 6.50 -2.78
C TYR A 77 19.19 6.53 -1.30
N GLY A 78 20.12 6.43 -0.34
CA GLY A 78 19.81 6.38 1.09
C GLY A 78 19.08 5.10 1.50
N TYR A 79 18.08 5.24 2.38
CA TYR A 79 17.27 4.13 2.89
C TYR A 79 15.87 4.08 2.29
N LYS A 80 15.66 4.70 1.13
CA LYS A 80 14.33 4.80 0.52
C LYS A 80 13.68 3.44 0.29
N ARG A 81 14.40 2.44 -0.19
CA ARG A 81 13.87 1.07 -0.41
C ARG A 81 13.50 0.32 0.88
N PHE A 82 13.79 0.87 2.06
CA PHE A 82 13.38 0.25 3.32
C PHE A 82 11.85 0.19 3.46
N GLU A 83 11.14 1.18 2.91
CA GLU A 83 9.68 1.18 2.83
C GLU A 83 9.15 -0.04 2.06
N ILE A 84 9.74 -0.34 0.92
CA ILE A 84 9.32 -1.47 0.08
C ILE A 84 9.63 -2.82 0.74
N LEU A 85 10.79 -2.94 1.40
CA LEU A 85 11.12 -4.13 2.19
C LEU A 85 10.14 -4.32 3.36
N ALA A 86 9.75 -3.25 4.01
CA ALA A 86 8.77 -3.27 5.08
C ALA A 86 7.40 -3.73 4.57
N ALA A 87 6.93 -3.20 3.44
CA ALA A 87 5.70 -3.62 2.79
C ALA A 87 5.76 -5.11 2.36
N PHE A 88 6.88 -5.57 1.83
CA PHE A 88 7.08 -6.96 1.46
C PHE A 88 6.96 -7.91 2.68
N ILE A 89 7.64 -7.60 3.79
CA ILE A 89 7.57 -8.38 5.03
C ILE A 89 6.14 -8.38 5.57
N ASN A 90 5.47 -7.24 5.56
CA ASN A 90 4.06 -7.14 5.99
C ASN A 90 3.14 -8.02 5.13
N GLY A 91 3.26 -7.96 3.81
CA GLY A 91 2.47 -8.80 2.90
C GLY A 91 2.68 -10.30 3.13
N ILE A 92 3.94 -10.75 3.33
CA ILE A 92 4.23 -12.14 3.69
C ILE A 92 3.60 -12.51 5.04
N THR A 93 3.69 -11.62 6.03
CA THR A 93 3.10 -11.86 7.36
C THR A 93 1.59 -12.06 7.25
N LEU A 94 0.89 -11.25 6.44
CA LEU A 94 -0.53 -11.43 6.16
C LEU A 94 -0.85 -12.79 5.55
N ILE A 95 -0.06 -13.24 4.58
CA ILE A 95 -0.23 -14.55 3.94
C ILE A 95 -0.06 -15.68 4.97
N VAL A 96 0.96 -15.59 5.84
CA VAL A 96 1.22 -16.59 6.88
C VAL A 96 0.08 -16.60 7.91
N ILE A 97 -0.37 -15.45 8.38
CA ILE A 97 -1.51 -15.35 9.30
C ILE A 97 -2.76 -15.95 8.67
N SER A 98 -3.08 -15.62 7.42
CA SER A 98 -4.23 -16.18 6.71
C SER A 98 -4.15 -17.70 6.57
N ALA A 99 -2.99 -18.24 6.23
CA ALA A 99 -2.77 -19.68 6.13
C ALA A 99 -3.01 -20.36 7.47
N TYR A 100 -2.54 -19.77 8.58
CA TYR A 100 -2.81 -20.26 9.93
C TYR A 100 -4.32 -20.22 10.25
N ILE A 101 -5.02 -19.13 9.93
CA ILE A 101 -6.46 -19.02 10.14
C ILE A 101 -7.23 -20.09 9.34
N PHE A 102 -6.86 -20.34 8.08
CA PHE A 102 -7.46 -21.40 7.28
C PHE A 102 -7.25 -22.78 7.92
N PHE A 103 -6.04 -23.07 8.39
CA PHE A 103 -5.74 -24.33 9.04
C PHE A 103 -6.57 -24.51 10.31
N GLU A 104 -6.62 -23.51 11.17
CA GLU A 104 -7.39 -23.53 12.42
C GLU A 104 -8.90 -23.60 12.14
N ALA A 105 -9.40 -22.84 11.16
CA ALA A 105 -10.80 -22.90 10.78
C ALA A 105 -11.20 -24.29 10.25
N TYR A 106 -10.34 -24.92 9.47
CA TYR A 106 -10.56 -26.30 9.02
C TYR A 106 -10.69 -27.27 10.20
N GLN A 107 -9.81 -27.20 11.19
CA GLN A 107 -9.89 -28.03 12.40
C GLN A 107 -11.19 -27.77 13.18
N ARG A 108 -11.59 -26.52 13.31
CA ARG A 108 -12.81 -26.11 14.01
C ARG A 108 -14.09 -26.47 13.24
N LEU A 109 -14.04 -26.61 11.92
CA LEU A 109 -15.16 -27.14 11.12
C LEU A 109 -15.37 -28.62 11.38
N MET A 110 -14.27 -29.38 11.55
CA MET A 110 -14.35 -30.82 11.85
C MET A 110 -14.75 -31.11 13.29
N ASN A 111 -14.31 -30.28 14.24
CA ASN A 111 -14.59 -30.40 15.67
C ASN A 111 -14.91 -29.01 16.25
N PRO A 112 -16.15 -28.52 16.06
CA PRO A 112 -16.51 -27.17 16.48
C PRO A 112 -16.37 -27.00 17.99
N PRO A 113 -15.49 -26.09 18.45
CA PRO A 113 -15.36 -25.79 19.88
C PRO A 113 -16.57 -24.95 20.34
N GLU A 114 -16.81 -24.96 21.65
CA GLU A 114 -17.75 -24.01 22.24
C GLU A 114 -17.18 -22.59 22.18
N VAL A 115 -17.97 -21.66 21.66
CA VAL A 115 -17.66 -20.23 21.59
C VAL A 115 -18.57 -19.48 22.55
N VAL A 116 -17.99 -18.60 23.35
CA VAL A 116 -18.77 -17.73 24.27
C VAL A 116 -19.46 -16.63 23.44
N SER A 117 -20.59 -17.00 22.80
CA SER A 117 -21.30 -16.19 21.80
C SER A 117 -21.70 -14.81 22.31
N THR A 118 -22.12 -14.69 23.59
CA THR A 118 -22.48 -13.39 24.19
C THR A 118 -21.25 -12.47 24.27
N GLY A 119 -20.10 -12.99 24.70
CA GLY A 119 -18.84 -12.22 24.74
C GLY A 119 -18.39 -11.82 23.36
N MET A 120 -18.42 -12.75 22.39
CA MET A 120 -18.13 -12.49 20.99
C MET A 120 -19.04 -11.37 20.43
N LEU A 121 -20.36 -11.46 20.66
CA LEU A 121 -21.32 -10.45 20.19
C LEU A 121 -21.02 -9.06 20.76
N VAL A 122 -20.77 -8.97 22.07
CA VAL A 122 -20.48 -7.67 22.72
C VAL A 122 -19.22 -7.04 22.11
N ILE A 123 -18.16 -7.81 21.94
CA ILE A 123 -16.88 -7.30 21.40
C ILE A 123 -17.06 -6.88 19.94
N SER A 124 -17.73 -7.70 19.10
CA SER A 124 -17.97 -7.37 17.70
C SER A 124 -18.85 -6.13 17.52
N VAL A 125 -19.87 -5.94 18.40
CA VAL A 125 -20.68 -4.71 18.37
C VAL A 125 -19.87 -3.48 18.78
N ILE A 126 -18.99 -3.60 19.78
CA ILE A 126 -18.08 -2.52 20.15
C ILE A 126 -17.13 -2.23 18.97
N GLY A 127 -16.61 -3.25 18.27
CA GLY A 127 -15.77 -3.11 17.09
C GLY A 127 -16.45 -2.34 15.98
N LEU A 128 -17.70 -2.70 15.68
CA LEU A 128 -18.49 -1.97 14.70
C LEU A 128 -18.66 -0.49 15.07
N ILE A 129 -18.93 -0.20 16.35
CA ILE A 129 -19.05 1.18 16.84
C ILE A 129 -17.72 1.92 16.72
N VAL A 130 -16.60 1.28 17.07
CA VAL A 130 -15.26 1.86 16.94
C VAL A 130 -14.94 2.17 15.48
N ASN A 131 -15.24 1.26 14.56
CA ASN A 131 -15.01 1.46 13.13
C ASN A 131 -15.91 2.59 12.58
N ILE A 132 -17.18 2.66 13.00
CA ILE A 132 -18.06 3.79 12.67
C ILE A 132 -17.47 5.10 13.20
N ALA A 133 -17.01 5.15 14.45
CA ALA A 133 -16.39 6.34 15.03
C ALA A 133 -15.12 6.75 14.28
N ALA A 134 -14.26 5.79 13.93
CA ALA A 134 -13.07 6.03 13.11
C ALA A 134 -13.44 6.58 11.73
N ALA A 135 -14.46 6.01 11.05
CA ALA A 135 -14.96 6.52 9.79
C ALA A 135 -15.44 7.97 9.91
N PHE A 136 -16.20 8.32 10.96
CA PHE A 136 -16.63 9.70 11.23
C PHE A 136 -15.46 10.65 11.50
N ILE A 137 -14.43 10.20 12.21
CA ILE A 137 -13.21 11.00 12.44
C ILE A 137 -12.53 11.30 11.10
N LEU A 138 -12.40 10.29 10.23
CA LEU A 138 -11.79 10.43 8.92
C LEU A 138 -12.64 11.27 7.96
N MET A 139 -13.98 11.20 8.06
CA MET A 139 -14.88 12.05 7.27
C MET A 139 -14.78 13.55 7.60
N LYS A 140 -14.32 13.91 8.80
CA LYS A 140 -14.05 15.31 9.15
C LYS A 140 -12.75 15.83 8.55
N GLY A 141 -11.88 14.94 8.07
CA GLY A 141 -10.73 15.28 7.23
C GLY A 141 -11.18 15.51 5.79
N ASP A 142 -10.29 16.09 4.99
CA ASP A 142 -10.55 16.34 3.56
C ASP A 142 -10.29 15.07 2.74
N LYS A 143 -11.28 14.16 2.71
CA LYS A 143 -11.17 12.88 2.01
C LYS A 143 -11.22 13.00 0.50
N ASP A 144 -11.76 14.10 -0.02
CA ASP A 144 -11.94 14.30 -1.45
C ASP A 144 -10.67 14.86 -2.11
N GLU A 145 -9.84 15.59 -1.34
CA GLU A 145 -8.56 16.14 -1.80
C GLU A 145 -7.33 15.35 -1.30
N ASN A 146 -7.48 14.51 -0.23
CA ASN A 146 -6.36 13.79 0.36
C ASN A 146 -6.48 12.27 0.19
N LEU A 147 -5.65 11.70 -0.69
CA LEU A 147 -5.63 10.27 -1.01
C LEU A 147 -5.39 9.37 0.22
N ASN A 148 -4.58 9.83 1.18
CA ASN A 148 -4.29 9.05 2.40
C ASN A 148 -5.52 8.96 3.30
N VAL A 149 -6.28 10.05 3.46
CA VAL A 149 -7.53 10.06 4.23
C VAL A 149 -8.59 9.20 3.53
N ARG A 150 -8.69 9.28 2.21
CA ARG A 150 -9.60 8.45 1.40
C ARG A 150 -9.26 6.97 1.50
N SER A 151 -7.98 6.61 1.42
CA SER A 151 -7.53 5.23 1.56
C SER A 151 -7.86 4.68 2.95
N ALA A 152 -7.54 5.43 4.01
CA ALA A 152 -7.86 5.05 5.39
C ALA A 152 -9.37 4.91 5.61
N PHE A 153 -10.18 5.79 5.03
CA PHE A 153 -11.64 5.70 5.12
C PHE A 153 -12.18 4.41 4.45
N LEU A 154 -11.72 4.09 3.23
CA LEU A 154 -12.13 2.87 2.52
C LEU A 154 -11.70 1.61 3.26
N HIS A 155 -10.53 1.65 3.91
CA HIS A 155 -10.04 0.57 4.75
C HIS A 155 -10.98 0.31 5.94
N VAL A 156 -11.32 1.36 6.70
CA VAL A 156 -12.25 1.26 7.83
C VAL A 156 -13.63 0.71 7.41
N ILE A 157 -14.10 1.04 6.20
CA ILE A 157 -15.32 0.44 5.64
C ILE A 157 -15.16 -1.07 5.43
N GLY A 158 -13.98 -1.53 5.02
CA GLY A 158 -13.64 -2.96 4.94
C GLY A 158 -13.72 -3.66 6.30
N ASP A 159 -13.14 -3.05 7.34
CA ASP A 159 -13.16 -3.58 8.72
C ASP A 159 -14.59 -3.67 9.29
N MET A 160 -15.47 -2.73 8.92
CA MET A 160 -16.89 -2.82 9.29
C MET A 160 -17.56 -4.09 8.75
N LEU A 161 -17.18 -4.57 7.56
CA LEU A 161 -17.71 -5.82 7.02
C LEU A 161 -17.24 -7.03 7.83
N GLY A 162 -16.00 -7.03 8.32
CA GLY A 162 -15.48 -8.04 9.25
C GLY A 162 -16.30 -8.09 10.55
N SER A 163 -16.50 -6.93 11.17
CA SER A 163 -17.32 -6.79 12.39
C SER A 163 -18.78 -7.26 12.18
N VAL A 164 -19.41 -6.93 11.05
CA VAL A 164 -20.76 -7.41 10.69
C VAL A 164 -20.77 -8.93 10.53
N GLY A 165 -19.73 -9.50 9.93
CA GLY A 165 -19.56 -10.95 9.81
C GLY A 165 -19.48 -11.63 11.17
N ALA A 166 -18.67 -11.10 12.09
CA ALA A 166 -18.52 -11.61 13.45
C ALA A 166 -19.82 -11.47 14.29
N ILE A 167 -20.54 -10.36 14.16
CA ILE A 167 -21.88 -10.18 14.78
C ILE A 167 -22.84 -11.24 14.26
N SER A 168 -22.89 -11.45 12.94
CA SER A 168 -23.77 -12.44 12.32
C SER A 168 -23.47 -13.85 12.83
N ALA A 169 -22.19 -14.22 12.91
CA ALA A 169 -21.77 -15.50 13.45
C ALA A 169 -22.15 -15.64 14.94
N ALA A 170 -21.91 -14.61 15.75
CA ALA A 170 -22.26 -14.63 17.16
C ALA A 170 -23.78 -14.81 17.38
N LEU A 171 -24.63 -14.16 16.58
CA LEU A 171 -26.08 -14.33 16.63
C LEU A 171 -26.53 -15.74 16.23
N LEU A 172 -25.91 -16.31 15.17
CA LEU A 172 -26.19 -17.69 14.75
C LEU A 172 -25.82 -18.70 15.86
N ILE A 173 -24.70 -18.49 16.54
CA ILE A 173 -24.30 -19.33 17.68
C ILE A 173 -25.28 -19.15 18.84
N LEU A 174 -25.63 -17.89 19.18
CA LEU A 174 -26.46 -17.58 20.32
C LEU A 174 -27.88 -18.14 20.20
N PHE A 175 -28.51 -18.00 19.01
CA PHE A 175 -29.93 -18.40 18.83
C PHE A 175 -30.11 -19.84 18.35
N PHE A 176 -29.14 -20.38 17.62
CA PHE A 176 -29.25 -21.69 16.98
C PHE A 176 -28.20 -22.71 17.46
N GLY A 177 -27.25 -22.32 18.34
CA GLY A 177 -26.15 -23.18 18.77
C GLY A 177 -25.21 -23.58 17.63
N TRP A 178 -25.17 -22.84 16.53
CA TRP A 178 -24.45 -23.19 15.33
C TRP A 178 -22.97 -22.74 15.39
N ASN A 179 -22.18 -23.46 16.20
CA ASN A 179 -20.76 -23.12 16.46
C ASN A 179 -19.88 -23.08 15.20
N VAL A 180 -20.29 -23.71 14.09
CA VAL A 180 -19.56 -23.64 12.81
C VAL A 180 -19.63 -22.26 12.14
N ALA A 181 -20.51 -21.36 12.61
CA ALA A 181 -20.62 -20.01 12.08
C ALA A 181 -19.33 -19.18 12.31
N ASP A 182 -18.66 -19.38 13.45
CA ASP A 182 -17.39 -18.69 13.75
C ASP A 182 -16.25 -19.07 12.77
N PRO A 183 -15.90 -20.35 12.55
CA PRO A 183 -14.89 -20.69 11.57
C PRO A 183 -15.28 -20.33 10.12
N ILE A 184 -16.58 -20.33 9.78
CA ILE A 184 -17.02 -19.87 8.45
C ILE A 184 -16.75 -18.36 8.29
N ALA A 185 -17.13 -17.54 9.27
CA ALA A 185 -16.82 -16.11 9.27
C ALA A 185 -15.31 -15.86 9.19
N SER A 186 -14.52 -16.62 9.95
CA SER A 186 -13.05 -16.55 9.93
C SER A 186 -12.45 -16.85 8.55
N ILE A 187 -12.98 -17.84 7.83
CA ILE A 187 -12.55 -18.17 6.46
C ILE A 187 -12.81 -16.99 5.52
N ILE A 188 -13.97 -16.35 5.63
CA ILE A 188 -14.32 -15.19 4.77
C ILE A 188 -13.33 -14.06 5.01
N VAL A 189 -13.05 -13.73 6.27
CA VAL A 189 -12.05 -12.71 6.63
C VAL A 189 -10.66 -13.11 6.13
N ALA A 190 -10.25 -14.37 6.34
CA ALA A 190 -8.94 -14.86 5.88
C ALA A 190 -8.76 -14.79 4.36
N ILE A 191 -9.85 -14.98 3.57
CA ILE A 191 -9.80 -14.78 2.11
C ILE A 191 -9.50 -13.32 1.78
N LEU A 192 -10.12 -12.38 2.46
CA LEU A 192 -9.86 -10.95 2.24
C LEU A 192 -8.41 -10.58 2.60
N ILE A 193 -7.93 -11.11 3.74
CA ILE A 193 -6.56 -10.87 4.21
C ILE A 193 -5.53 -11.45 3.21
N ILE A 194 -5.72 -12.68 2.71
CA ILE A 194 -4.77 -13.30 1.78
C ILE A 194 -4.74 -12.56 0.44
N ILE A 195 -5.87 -12.06 -0.04
CA ILE A 195 -5.93 -11.24 -1.25
C ILE A 195 -5.15 -9.95 -1.07
N SER A 196 -5.32 -9.28 0.06
CA SER A 196 -4.58 -8.06 0.40
C SER A 196 -3.07 -8.34 0.53
N GLY A 197 -2.69 -9.36 1.30
CA GLY A 197 -1.31 -9.78 1.47
C GLY A 197 -0.62 -10.14 0.15
N TYR A 198 -1.32 -10.84 -0.74
CA TYR A 198 -0.81 -11.17 -2.07
C TYR A 198 -0.56 -9.91 -2.92
N ARG A 199 -1.51 -8.96 -2.92
CA ARG A 199 -1.36 -7.69 -3.68
C ARG A 199 -0.15 -6.91 -3.18
N VAL A 200 -0.06 -6.69 -1.87
CA VAL A 200 1.06 -5.95 -1.26
C VAL A 200 2.40 -6.63 -1.56
N THR A 201 2.46 -7.97 -1.42
CA THR A 201 3.68 -8.74 -1.71
C THR A 201 4.06 -8.63 -3.18
N ARG A 202 3.11 -8.81 -4.10
CA ARG A 202 3.33 -8.71 -5.54
C ARG A 202 3.86 -7.34 -5.94
N ASP A 203 3.23 -6.27 -5.43
CA ASP A 203 3.59 -4.90 -5.77
C ASP A 203 4.98 -4.54 -5.19
N ALA A 204 5.27 -4.99 -3.96
CA ALA A 204 6.60 -4.82 -3.37
C ALA A 204 7.68 -5.59 -4.15
N VAL A 205 7.42 -6.83 -4.56
CA VAL A 205 8.33 -7.62 -5.41
C VAL A 205 8.55 -6.93 -6.75
N HIS A 206 7.48 -6.41 -7.39
CA HIS A 206 7.58 -5.69 -8.65
C HIS A 206 8.55 -4.50 -8.55
N ILE A 207 8.45 -3.69 -7.50
CA ILE A 207 9.36 -2.56 -7.24
C ILE A 207 10.78 -3.04 -6.92
N LEU A 208 10.95 -4.11 -6.13
CA LEU A 208 12.27 -4.67 -5.80
C LEU A 208 12.97 -5.24 -7.03
N MET A 209 12.22 -5.78 -7.99
CA MET A 209 12.69 -6.28 -9.28
C MET A 209 12.85 -5.17 -10.34
N GLU A 210 12.83 -3.91 -9.91
CA GLU A 210 13.04 -2.74 -10.78
C GLU A 210 11.97 -2.59 -11.86
N GLY A 211 10.74 -3.06 -11.58
CA GLY A 211 9.60 -2.94 -12.46
C GLY A 211 9.20 -1.49 -12.71
N ALA A 212 8.67 -1.22 -13.90
CA ALA A 212 8.15 0.09 -14.26
C ALA A 212 6.96 0.47 -13.36
N PRO A 213 6.80 1.76 -13.00
CA PRO A 213 5.63 2.22 -12.26
C PRO A 213 4.34 1.84 -12.99
N LEU A 214 3.32 1.36 -12.25
CA LEU A 214 2.06 0.88 -12.84
C LEU A 214 1.28 1.94 -13.63
N ASN A 215 1.52 3.20 -13.36
CA ASN A 215 0.92 4.35 -14.04
C ASN A 215 1.74 4.88 -15.21
N VAL A 216 2.93 4.31 -15.50
CA VAL A 216 3.80 4.72 -16.59
C VAL A 216 3.92 3.59 -17.60
N ASP A 217 3.53 3.85 -18.84
CA ASP A 217 3.67 2.93 -19.96
C ASP A 217 4.98 3.22 -20.69
N PRO A 218 5.98 2.30 -20.64
CA PRO A 218 7.28 2.50 -21.28
C PRO A 218 7.21 2.74 -22.79
N GLU A 219 6.25 2.09 -23.49
CA GLU A 219 6.10 2.26 -24.93
C GLU A 219 5.63 3.68 -25.27
N LYS A 220 4.68 4.23 -24.48
CA LYS A 220 4.24 5.62 -24.66
C LYS A 220 5.34 6.62 -24.37
N VAL A 221 6.18 6.35 -23.36
CA VAL A 221 7.36 7.19 -23.07
C VAL A 221 8.29 7.19 -24.27
N LYS A 222 8.56 6.01 -24.83
CA LYS A 222 9.41 5.86 -26.03
C LYS A 222 8.84 6.60 -27.23
N GLU A 223 7.55 6.43 -27.54
CA GLU A 223 6.86 7.10 -28.63
C GLU A 223 6.95 8.64 -28.49
N LYS A 224 6.74 9.14 -27.28
CA LYS A 224 6.81 10.58 -26.99
C LYS A 224 8.25 11.13 -27.12
N LEU A 225 9.26 10.40 -26.67
CA LEU A 225 10.65 10.82 -26.85
C LEU A 225 11.05 10.85 -28.33
N VAL A 226 10.60 9.87 -29.12
CA VAL A 226 10.83 9.84 -30.58
C VAL A 226 10.08 10.94 -31.31
N SER A 227 8.97 11.46 -30.75
CA SER A 227 8.21 12.56 -31.34
C SER A 227 8.91 13.94 -31.25
N ILE A 228 10.04 14.04 -30.56
CA ILE A 228 10.89 15.23 -30.54
C ILE A 228 11.62 15.30 -31.86
N ASP A 229 11.46 16.40 -32.62
CA ASP A 229 11.96 16.55 -34.01
C ASP A 229 13.46 16.26 -34.19
N GLU A 230 14.25 16.52 -33.16
CA GLU A 230 15.69 16.31 -33.16
C GLU A 230 16.12 14.86 -32.82
N VAL A 231 15.19 14.03 -32.28
CA VAL A 231 15.45 12.65 -31.89
C VAL A 231 15.14 11.72 -33.05
N GLN A 232 16.11 10.91 -33.44
CA GLN A 232 15.95 9.90 -34.48
C GLN A 232 15.49 8.54 -33.94
N SER A 233 16.06 8.12 -32.80
CA SER A 233 15.69 6.88 -32.14
C SER A 233 15.98 6.93 -30.64
N VAL A 234 15.31 6.01 -29.91
CA VAL A 234 15.47 5.80 -28.47
C VAL A 234 15.78 4.34 -28.25
N HIS A 235 16.84 4.05 -27.51
CA HIS A 235 17.23 2.70 -27.10
C HIS A 235 17.72 2.68 -25.66
N ASP A 236 17.94 1.49 -25.10
CA ASP A 236 18.35 1.27 -23.72
C ASP A 236 17.43 2.02 -22.73
N LEU A 237 16.12 1.96 -23.00
CA LEU A 237 15.10 2.61 -22.19
C LEU A 237 14.76 1.73 -21.00
N HIS A 238 15.12 2.19 -19.82
CA HIS A 238 14.77 1.57 -18.55
C HIS A 238 13.98 2.54 -17.69
N ILE A 239 12.84 2.08 -17.18
CA ILE A 239 11.98 2.85 -16.25
C ILE A 239 11.73 1.95 -15.05
N TRP A 240 12.02 2.43 -13.85
CA TRP A 240 11.85 1.65 -12.62
C TRP A 240 11.40 2.52 -11.46
N SER A 241 10.93 1.91 -10.39
CA SER A 241 10.57 2.59 -9.14
C SER A 241 11.63 2.34 -8.07
N ILE A 242 12.08 3.38 -7.39
CA ILE A 242 12.93 3.27 -6.19
C ILE A 242 12.06 3.10 -4.96
N THR A 243 10.98 3.87 -4.88
CA THR A 243 9.84 3.76 -3.94
C THR A 243 8.54 3.94 -4.71
N SER A 244 7.39 3.82 -4.05
CA SER A 244 6.08 4.05 -4.66
C SER A 244 5.95 5.42 -5.35
N ASP A 245 6.62 6.45 -4.79
CA ASP A 245 6.53 7.84 -5.24
C ASP A 245 7.83 8.37 -5.87
N PHE A 246 8.78 7.48 -6.17
CA PHE A 246 10.07 7.89 -6.72
C PHE A 246 10.43 7.07 -7.96
N PRO A 247 9.78 7.38 -9.12
CA PRO A 247 10.15 6.77 -10.39
C PRO A 247 11.48 7.34 -10.92
N ALA A 248 12.22 6.49 -11.63
CA ALA A 248 13.47 6.84 -12.29
C ALA A 248 13.46 6.32 -13.72
N ILE A 249 14.20 6.99 -14.60
CA ILE A 249 14.36 6.62 -16.00
C ILE A 249 15.81 6.76 -16.42
N SER A 250 16.28 5.82 -17.21
CA SER A 250 17.49 5.98 -18.03
C SER A 250 17.19 5.63 -19.49
N CYS A 251 17.78 6.36 -20.42
CA CYS A 251 17.66 6.06 -21.86
C CYS A 251 18.79 6.70 -22.66
N HIS A 252 18.98 6.18 -23.87
CA HIS A 252 19.85 6.75 -24.88
C HIS A 252 18.99 7.37 -25.99
N LEU A 253 19.31 8.61 -26.35
CA LEU A 253 18.68 9.34 -27.45
C LEU A 253 19.69 9.53 -28.56
N VAL A 254 19.40 8.97 -29.72
CA VAL A 254 20.20 9.21 -30.94
C VAL A 254 19.68 10.47 -31.60
N VAL A 255 20.55 11.44 -31.82
CA VAL A 255 20.22 12.74 -32.44
C VAL A 255 21.09 12.99 -33.66
N LYS A 256 20.63 13.87 -34.56
CA LYS A 256 21.39 14.28 -35.74
C LYS A 256 22.65 15.04 -35.34
N GLU A 257 23.73 14.90 -36.14
CA GLU A 257 25.01 15.53 -35.87
C GLU A 257 24.94 17.06 -35.69
N SER A 258 24.03 17.72 -36.43
CA SER A 258 23.85 19.16 -36.40
C SER A 258 23.11 19.69 -35.15
N GLU A 259 22.51 18.83 -34.34
CA GLU A 259 21.66 19.23 -33.23
C GLU A 259 22.45 19.57 -31.97
N ASN A 260 21.91 20.51 -31.19
CA ASN A 260 22.49 20.91 -29.92
C ASN A 260 22.01 19.99 -28.78
N ASP A 261 22.91 19.19 -28.23
CA ASP A 261 22.62 18.21 -27.18
C ASP A 261 21.94 18.79 -25.95
N GLN A 262 22.30 20.02 -25.55
CA GLN A 262 21.72 20.69 -24.38
C GLN A 262 20.25 21.08 -24.60
N ILE A 263 19.91 21.46 -25.83
CA ILE A 263 18.52 21.82 -26.20
C ILE A 263 17.66 20.56 -26.21
N VAL A 264 18.15 19.48 -26.83
CA VAL A 264 17.43 18.19 -26.89
C VAL A 264 17.24 17.63 -25.48
N LEU A 265 18.30 17.64 -24.66
CA LEU A 265 18.24 17.20 -23.26
C LEU A 265 17.18 17.99 -22.47
N ALA A 266 17.14 19.30 -22.64
CA ALA A 266 16.16 20.14 -21.94
C ALA A 266 14.71 19.84 -22.38
N LYS A 267 14.48 19.64 -23.69
CA LYS A 267 13.17 19.26 -24.25
C LYS A 267 12.72 17.90 -23.72
N ALA A 268 13.60 16.89 -23.78
CA ALA A 268 13.30 15.54 -23.29
C ALA A 268 13.00 15.51 -21.79
N LYS A 269 13.82 16.19 -20.96
CA LYS A 269 13.55 16.31 -19.52
C LYS A 269 12.22 16.98 -19.22
N LYS A 270 11.88 18.07 -19.94
CA LYS A 270 10.62 18.77 -19.77
C LYS A 270 9.44 17.88 -20.14
N LEU A 271 9.51 17.17 -21.27
CA LEU A 271 8.47 16.24 -21.69
C LEU A 271 8.22 15.13 -20.67
N LEU A 272 9.31 14.49 -20.18
CA LEU A 272 9.23 13.43 -19.18
C LEU A 272 8.65 13.92 -17.86
N HIS A 273 8.98 15.14 -17.46
CA HIS A 273 8.41 15.76 -16.27
C HIS A 273 6.93 16.09 -16.41
N ASP A 274 6.56 16.78 -17.50
CA ASP A 274 5.22 17.36 -17.66
C ASP A 274 4.15 16.31 -18.04
N GLU A 275 4.51 15.27 -18.81
CA GLU A 275 3.56 14.24 -19.26
C GLU A 275 3.57 12.96 -18.42
N PHE A 276 4.69 12.63 -17.76
CA PHE A 276 4.85 11.35 -17.05
C PHE A 276 5.25 11.49 -15.58
N GLU A 277 5.43 12.71 -15.07
CA GLU A 277 5.87 12.99 -13.68
C GLU A 277 7.22 12.32 -13.32
N LEU A 278 8.08 12.08 -14.33
CA LEU A 278 9.40 11.50 -14.16
C LEU A 278 10.41 12.58 -13.80
N HIS A 279 10.82 12.63 -12.52
CA HIS A 279 11.73 13.67 -12.03
C HIS A 279 13.19 13.23 -11.95
N HIS A 280 13.45 11.92 -11.80
CA HIS A 280 14.81 11.38 -11.74
C HIS A 280 15.19 10.79 -13.10
N VAL A 281 15.82 11.63 -13.92
CA VAL A 281 16.06 11.36 -15.35
C VAL A 281 17.55 11.34 -15.65
N THR A 282 18.03 10.25 -16.24
CA THR A 282 19.36 10.11 -16.81
C THR A 282 19.23 9.85 -18.30
N ILE A 283 19.77 10.75 -19.12
CA ILE A 283 19.71 10.65 -20.59
C ILE A 283 21.12 10.75 -21.12
N GLN A 284 21.54 9.76 -21.90
CA GLN A 284 22.72 9.81 -22.73
C GLN A 284 22.31 10.26 -24.13
N ILE A 285 22.99 11.28 -24.67
CA ILE A 285 22.79 11.72 -26.05
C ILE A 285 23.89 11.16 -26.91
N GLU A 286 23.53 10.51 -28.00
CA GLU A 286 24.42 9.88 -28.97
C GLU A 286 24.23 10.53 -30.33
N LYS A 287 25.36 10.70 -31.08
CA LYS A 287 25.29 11.19 -32.44
C LYS A 287 25.12 10.04 -33.42
N GLU A 288 24.46 10.30 -34.53
CA GLU A 288 24.33 9.37 -35.63
C GLU A 288 25.71 8.87 -36.08
N GLY A 289 25.91 7.53 -36.14
CA GLY A 289 27.18 6.90 -36.52
C GLY A 289 28.20 6.65 -35.40
N THR A 290 27.94 7.10 -34.15
CA THR A 290 28.69 6.61 -33.00
C THR A 290 28.15 5.21 -32.66
N SER A 291 29.01 4.19 -32.80
CA SER A 291 28.66 2.79 -32.57
C SER A 291 27.99 2.62 -31.21
N GLY A 292 26.71 2.25 -31.26
CA GLY A 292 25.89 2.03 -30.10
C GLY A 292 26.46 0.96 -29.17
N CYS A 293 25.92 0.95 -27.98
CA CYS A 293 26.12 -0.06 -26.97
C CYS A 293 25.97 -1.48 -27.54
N GLU A 294 27.04 -2.28 -27.53
CA GLU A 294 27.02 -3.67 -28.04
C GLU A 294 26.14 -4.61 -27.20
N THR A 295 25.66 -4.14 -26.04
CA THR A 295 24.89 -4.91 -25.05
C THR A 295 23.47 -4.38 -24.82
N CYS A 296 23.02 -3.36 -25.56
CA CYS A 296 21.69 -2.80 -25.42
C CYS A 296 20.66 -3.66 -26.18
N ASN A 297 19.67 -4.20 -25.44
CA ASN A 297 18.52 -4.89 -26.00
C ASN A 297 17.40 -3.89 -26.37
#